data_cdb194dcba33295fba6f8cb5d86fcbbc
#
_entry.id   cdb194dcba33295fba6f8cb5d86fcbbc
#
_cell.length_a   1.000
_cell.length_b   1.000
_cell.length_c   1.000
_cell.angle_alpha   90.00
_cell.angle_beta   90.00
_cell.angle_gamma   90.00
#
_symmetry.space_group_name_H-M   'P 1'
#
loop_
_entity.id
_entity.type
_entity.pdbx_description
1 polymer ?
#
loop_
_entity_poly.entity_id
_entity_poly.type
_entity_poly.pdbx_seq_one_letter_code
_entity_poly.pdbx_strand_id
1 'polypeptide(L)'
;MASETTGVSGLAERYAAALFDLADERRILDEVATNLRELHAMLQASGDFLRLIRSPVLSREQQAKAVGLVAERAGLSPLVRDFLAVVARNRRLFAVPAMIEGFLAKLAARRGEVTAEVFAAQPLSEPQLAALNEQLRRSIGSRVSVDVRVDPGLIGGLIIKIGSRMVDGSIKSKLQRLQLAMKSIA
;
A
#
# COMPACT_ATOMS: atom_id res chain seq x y z
N MET A 1 22.17 2.24 6.18
CA MET A 1 20.80 2.77 6.03
C MET A 1 19.69 1.68 6.02
N ALA A 2 19.96 0.44 6.39
CA ALA A 2 18.95 -0.65 6.39
C ALA A 2 18.24 -0.88 7.74
N SER A 3 18.72 -0.32 8.84
CA SER A 3 18.18 -0.60 10.20
C SER A 3 17.01 0.30 10.63
N GLU A 4 16.80 1.46 10.03
CA GLU A 4 15.69 2.34 10.37
C GLU A 4 14.36 1.89 9.78
N THR A 5 14.38 1.31 8.57
CA THR A 5 13.19 0.77 7.90
C THR A 5 12.56 -0.40 8.64
N THR A 6 13.38 -1.24 9.29
CA THR A 6 12.89 -2.43 10.03
C THR A 6 12.15 -2.04 11.32
N GLY A 7 12.59 -0.98 12.00
CA GLY A 7 11.96 -0.49 13.24
C GLY A 7 10.59 0.17 12.98
N VAL A 8 10.45 0.91 11.90
CA VAL A 8 9.18 1.56 11.49
C VAL A 8 8.17 0.51 11.04
N SER A 9 8.61 -0.52 10.30
CA SER A 9 7.75 -1.61 9.83
C SER A 9 7.11 -2.38 11.00
N GLY A 10 7.88 -2.83 11.97
CA GLY A 10 7.37 -3.59 13.12
C GLY A 10 6.46 -2.76 14.05
N LEU A 11 6.70 -1.43 14.11
CA LEU A 11 5.82 -0.52 14.82
C LEU A 11 4.48 -0.35 14.09
N ALA A 12 4.54 -0.08 12.78
CA ALA A 12 3.37 0.12 11.96
C ALA A 12 2.47 -1.13 11.96
N GLU A 13 3.09 -2.31 11.90
CA GLU A 13 2.38 -3.59 11.92
C GLU A 13 1.61 -3.82 13.23
N ARG A 14 2.18 -3.46 14.39
CA ARG A 14 1.48 -3.56 15.69
C ARG A 14 0.26 -2.66 15.77
N TYR A 15 0.37 -1.40 15.30
CA TYR A 15 -0.76 -0.48 15.28
C TYR A 15 -1.83 -0.91 14.26
N ALA A 16 -1.41 -1.38 13.10
CA ALA A 16 -2.32 -1.92 12.09
C ALA A 16 -3.07 -3.16 12.60
N ALA A 17 -2.38 -4.05 13.32
CA ALA A 17 -3.01 -5.22 13.94
C ALA A 17 -4.05 -4.81 15.00
N ALA A 18 -3.70 -3.91 15.91
CA ALA A 18 -4.60 -3.45 16.95
C ALA A 18 -5.86 -2.76 16.38
N LEU A 19 -5.69 -1.93 15.33
CA LEU A 19 -6.82 -1.30 14.64
C LEU A 19 -7.69 -2.35 13.93
N PHE A 20 -7.05 -3.36 13.33
CA PHE A 20 -7.74 -4.45 12.65
C PHE A 20 -8.59 -5.26 13.62
N ASP A 21 -8.03 -5.64 14.75
CA ASP A 21 -8.72 -6.44 15.78
C ASP A 21 -9.92 -5.66 16.35
N LEU A 22 -9.76 -4.36 16.66
CA LEU A 22 -10.86 -3.50 17.11
C LEU A 22 -11.97 -3.32 16.06
N ALA A 23 -11.58 -3.18 14.78
CA ALA A 23 -12.54 -3.06 13.69
C ALA A 23 -13.29 -4.38 13.44
N ASP A 24 -12.62 -5.50 13.64
CA ASP A 24 -13.20 -6.83 13.53
C ASP A 24 -14.20 -7.13 14.65
N GLU A 25 -13.84 -6.86 15.91
CA GLU A 25 -14.73 -6.99 17.06
C GLU A 25 -16.01 -6.17 16.87
N ARG A 26 -15.89 -4.97 16.30
CA ARG A 26 -17.03 -4.09 16.00
C ARG A 26 -17.74 -4.41 14.69
N ARG A 27 -17.24 -5.34 13.88
CA ARG A 27 -17.77 -5.72 12.55
C ARG A 27 -17.85 -4.55 11.56
N ILE A 28 -16.88 -3.63 11.61
CA ILE A 28 -16.81 -2.42 10.78
C ILE A 28 -15.53 -2.38 9.93
N LEU A 29 -14.94 -3.54 9.60
CA LEU A 29 -13.71 -3.64 8.82
C LEU A 29 -13.79 -2.89 7.48
N ASP A 30 -14.93 -2.97 6.78
CA ASP A 30 -15.11 -2.36 5.47
C ASP A 30 -15.20 -0.84 5.55
N GLU A 31 -15.89 -0.31 6.57
CA GLU A 31 -15.97 1.11 6.84
C GLU A 31 -14.58 1.68 7.16
N VAL A 32 -13.87 1.04 8.07
CA VAL A 32 -12.50 1.44 8.44
C VAL A 32 -11.57 1.37 7.23
N ALA A 33 -11.66 0.34 6.41
CA ALA A 33 -10.85 0.21 5.20
C ALA A 33 -11.13 1.34 4.19
N THR A 34 -12.38 1.75 4.03
CA THR A 34 -12.76 2.88 3.16
C THR A 34 -12.17 4.17 3.69
N ASN A 35 -12.35 4.46 4.97
CA ASN A 35 -11.79 5.66 5.61
C ASN A 35 -10.26 5.70 5.52
N LEU A 36 -9.58 4.56 5.69
CA LEU A 36 -8.12 4.50 5.58
C LEU A 36 -7.64 4.72 4.14
N ARG A 37 -8.37 4.25 3.11
CA ARG A 37 -8.06 4.55 1.71
C ARG A 37 -8.24 6.04 1.40
N GLU A 38 -9.31 6.66 1.89
CA GLU A 38 -9.54 8.10 1.76
C GLU A 38 -8.43 8.90 2.42
N LEU A 39 -8.04 8.53 3.64
CA LEU A 39 -6.91 9.13 4.35
C LEU A 39 -5.60 8.97 3.57
N HIS A 40 -5.35 7.80 3.01
CA HIS A 40 -4.17 7.55 2.18
C HIS A 40 -4.16 8.43 0.92
N ALA A 41 -5.29 8.53 0.23
CA ALA A 41 -5.43 9.39 -0.94
C ALA A 41 -5.20 10.88 -0.59
N MET A 42 -5.72 11.37 0.55
CA MET A 42 -5.45 12.72 1.03
C MET A 42 -3.97 12.96 1.32
N LEU A 43 -3.28 11.99 1.91
CA LEU A 43 -1.83 12.05 2.17
C LEU A 43 -1.01 12.10 0.87
N GLN A 44 -1.45 11.40 -0.16
CA GLN A 44 -0.79 11.41 -1.48
C GLN A 44 -1.06 12.71 -2.25
N ALA A 45 -2.27 13.26 -2.15
CA ALA A 45 -2.67 14.46 -2.86
C ALA A 45 -2.11 15.76 -2.25
N SER A 46 -1.85 15.77 -0.92
CA SER A 46 -1.43 16.98 -0.20
C SER A 46 -0.02 16.83 0.38
N GLY A 47 0.96 17.46 -0.27
CA GLY A 47 2.33 17.56 0.25
C GLY A 47 2.41 18.28 1.59
N ASP A 48 1.49 19.23 1.86
CA ASP A 48 1.42 19.95 3.14
C ASP A 48 0.94 19.04 4.26
N PHE A 49 -0.04 18.19 4.00
CA PHE A 49 -0.50 17.21 4.96
C PHE A 49 0.59 16.18 5.28
N LEU A 50 1.33 15.75 4.27
CA LEU A 50 2.47 14.86 4.47
C LEU A 50 3.58 15.54 5.30
N ARG A 51 3.85 16.83 5.06
CA ARG A 51 4.80 17.63 5.86
C ARG A 51 4.33 17.78 7.31
N LEU A 52 3.05 18.01 7.55
CA LEU A 52 2.47 18.14 8.88
C LEU A 52 2.68 16.87 9.71
N ILE A 53 2.39 15.68 9.16
CA ILE A 53 2.54 14.42 9.90
C ILE A 53 4.00 14.03 10.14
N ARG A 54 4.94 14.53 9.32
CA ARG A 54 6.39 14.27 9.44
C ARG A 54 7.15 15.37 10.18
N SER A 55 6.52 16.50 10.47
CA SER A 55 7.19 17.66 11.06
C SER A 55 7.68 17.36 12.48
N PRO A 56 8.97 17.48 12.78
CA PRO A 56 9.50 17.35 14.14
C PRO A 56 9.32 18.64 14.94
N VAL A 57 9.01 19.77 14.29
CA VAL A 57 8.94 21.09 14.91
C VAL A 57 7.61 21.32 15.62
N LEU A 58 6.53 20.69 15.16
CA LEU A 58 5.20 20.85 15.72
C LEU A 58 5.07 20.08 17.05
N SER A 59 4.39 20.72 18.03
CA SER A 59 4.06 20.03 19.28
C SER A 59 3.07 18.89 19.04
N ARG A 60 3.04 17.91 19.98
CA ARG A 60 2.05 16.80 19.93
C ARG A 60 0.61 17.30 19.85
N GLU A 61 0.32 18.37 20.61
CA GLU A 61 -1.01 18.94 20.71
C GLU A 61 -1.42 19.63 19.41
N GLN A 62 -0.48 20.36 18.79
CA GLN A 62 -0.70 20.99 17.49
C GLN A 62 -0.94 19.95 16.40
N GLN A 63 -0.11 18.90 16.35
CA GLN A 63 -0.30 17.81 15.39
C GLN A 63 -1.60 17.06 15.61
N ALA A 64 -1.93 16.71 16.87
CA ALA A 64 -3.18 16.02 17.22
C ALA A 64 -4.41 16.86 16.84
N LYS A 65 -4.38 18.16 17.15
CA LYS A 65 -5.48 19.09 16.81
C LYS A 65 -5.65 19.22 15.30
N ALA A 66 -4.55 19.40 14.57
CA ALA A 66 -4.60 19.56 13.11
C ALA A 66 -5.10 18.28 12.42
N VAL A 67 -4.57 17.12 12.79
CA VAL A 67 -5.01 15.82 12.24
C VAL A 67 -6.45 15.52 12.63
N GLY A 68 -6.86 15.86 13.86
CA GLY A 68 -8.24 15.71 14.32
C GLY A 68 -9.24 16.52 13.49
N LEU A 69 -8.92 17.79 13.20
CA LEU A 69 -9.76 18.65 12.35
C LEU A 69 -9.86 18.14 10.91
N VAL A 70 -8.76 17.66 10.36
CA VAL A 70 -8.76 17.04 9.02
C VAL A 70 -9.64 15.79 9.01
N ALA A 71 -9.46 14.91 9.99
CA ALA A 71 -10.22 13.67 10.10
C ALA A 71 -11.74 13.92 10.30
N GLU A 72 -12.09 14.96 11.05
CA GLU A 72 -13.48 15.37 11.24
C GLU A 72 -14.09 15.93 9.96
N ARG A 73 -13.39 16.84 9.26
CA ARG A 73 -13.86 17.41 7.99
C ARG A 73 -13.97 16.38 6.88
N ALA A 74 -13.10 15.37 6.89
CA ALA A 74 -13.15 14.24 5.96
C ALA A 74 -14.26 13.22 6.30
N GLY A 75 -14.98 13.40 7.43
CA GLY A 75 -16.04 12.49 7.84
C GLY A 75 -15.55 11.10 8.24
N LEU A 76 -14.29 10.97 8.67
CA LEU A 76 -13.75 9.68 9.10
C LEU A 76 -14.48 9.14 10.33
N SER A 77 -14.65 7.84 10.39
CA SER A 77 -15.37 7.17 11.49
C SER A 77 -14.73 7.44 12.86
N PRO A 78 -15.51 7.39 13.94
CA PRO A 78 -15.01 7.64 15.29
C PRO A 78 -13.79 6.78 15.64
N LEU A 79 -13.80 5.49 15.25
CA LEU A 79 -12.69 4.59 15.51
C LEU A 79 -11.38 5.05 14.83
N VAL A 80 -11.46 5.51 13.59
CA VAL A 80 -10.28 6.03 12.86
C VAL A 80 -9.79 7.34 13.48
N ARG A 81 -10.70 8.22 13.90
CA ARG A 81 -10.33 9.47 14.60
C ARG A 81 -9.62 9.20 15.94
N ASP A 82 -10.15 8.29 16.74
CA ASP A 82 -9.54 7.87 18.01
C ASP A 82 -8.17 7.24 17.79
N PHE A 83 -8.05 6.39 16.79
CA PHE A 83 -6.77 5.81 16.39
C PHE A 83 -5.74 6.87 16.04
N LEU A 84 -6.10 7.84 15.18
CA LEU A 84 -5.21 8.94 14.81
C LEU A 84 -4.82 9.80 16.03
N ALA A 85 -5.73 10.04 16.97
CA ALA A 85 -5.44 10.75 18.21
C ALA A 85 -4.40 9.99 19.07
N VAL A 86 -4.53 8.66 19.20
CA VAL A 86 -3.56 7.83 19.93
C VAL A 86 -2.19 7.85 19.23
N VAL A 87 -2.17 7.73 17.92
CA VAL A 87 -0.92 7.77 17.12
C VAL A 87 -0.23 9.13 17.28
N ALA A 88 -1.00 10.23 17.26
CA ALA A 88 -0.49 11.59 17.45
C ALA A 88 0.09 11.80 18.85
N ARG A 89 -0.61 11.36 19.90
CA ARG A 89 -0.13 11.42 21.30
C ARG A 89 1.19 10.68 21.50
N ASN A 90 1.36 9.59 20.78
CA ASN A 90 2.58 8.78 20.82
C ASN A 90 3.71 9.29 19.89
N ARG A 91 3.53 10.44 19.22
CA ARG A 91 4.48 11.02 18.25
C ARG A 91 4.82 10.07 17.09
N ARG A 92 3.84 9.31 16.59
CA ARG A 92 4.03 8.26 15.58
C ARG A 92 3.25 8.52 14.29
N LEU A 93 2.80 9.77 14.07
CA LEU A 93 2.05 10.17 12.86
C LEU A 93 2.85 9.91 11.58
N PHE A 94 4.17 10.01 11.60
CA PHE A 94 5.03 9.70 10.46
C PHE A 94 4.86 8.27 9.93
N ALA A 95 4.44 7.34 10.79
CA ALA A 95 4.23 5.94 10.43
C ALA A 95 2.81 5.63 9.93
N VAL A 96 1.89 6.62 9.92
CA VAL A 96 0.50 6.43 9.48
C VAL A 96 0.40 5.80 8.08
N PRO A 97 1.15 6.23 7.05
CA PRO A 97 1.08 5.59 5.75
C PRO A 97 1.36 4.08 5.82
N ALA A 98 2.42 3.68 6.53
CA ALA A 98 2.76 2.27 6.69
C ALA A 98 1.72 1.49 7.55
N MET A 99 1.07 2.15 8.51
CA MET A 99 -0.02 1.56 9.29
C MET A 99 -1.25 1.28 8.41
N ILE A 100 -1.58 2.21 7.50
CA ILE A 100 -2.67 2.03 6.53
C ILE A 100 -2.39 0.84 5.62
N GLU A 101 -1.18 0.78 5.04
CA GLU A 101 -0.76 -0.33 4.19
C GLU A 101 -0.84 -1.67 4.94
N GLY A 102 -0.35 -1.72 6.17
CA GLY A 102 -0.41 -2.91 7.03
C GLY A 102 -1.83 -3.37 7.33
N PHE A 103 -2.75 -2.44 7.60
CA PHE A 103 -4.17 -2.77 7.81
C PHE A 103 -4.81 -3.34 6.54
N LEU A 104 -4.60 -2.70 5.40
CA LEU A 104 -5.18 -3.14 4.12
C LEU A 104 -4.61 -4.50 3.69
N ALA A 105 -3.33 -4.76 3.95
CA ALA A 105 -2.71 -6.06 3.71
C ALA A 105 -3.33 -7.17 4.58
N LYS A 106 -3.58 -6.89 5.88
CA LYS A 106 -4.26 -7.85 6.78
C LYS A 106 -5.69 -8.11 6.33
N LEU A 107 -6.42 -7.08 5.89
CA LEU A 107 -7.78 -7.23 5.38
C LEU A 107 -7.80 -8.08 4.10
N ALA A 108 -6.88 -7.85 3.18
CA ALA A 108 -6.73 -8.65 1.97
C ALA A 108 -6.42 -10.13 2.31
N ALA A 109 -5.48 -10.37 3.21
CA ALA A 109 -5.13 -11.71 3.67
C ALA A 109 -6.33 -12.44 4.30
N ARG A 110 -7.13 -11.76 5.14
CA ARG A 110 -8.33 -12.34 5.75
C ARG A 110 -9.41 -12.69 4.73
N ARG A 111 -9.54 -11.87 3.68
CA ARG A 111 -10.50 -12.13 2.59
C ARG A 111 -9.99 -13.19 1.59
N GLY A 112 -8.81 -13.74 1.81
CA GLY A 112 -8.16 -14.61 0.85
C GLY A 112 -7.81 -13.86 -0.45
N GLU A 113 -7.75 -12.53 -0.40
CA GLU A 113 -7.34 -11.71 -1.53
C GLU A 113 -5.81 -11.72 -1.61
N VAL A 114 -5.29 -12.03 -2.76
CA VAL A 114 -3.85 -12.00 -3.03
C VAL A 114 -3.53 -10.69 -3.74
N THR A 115 -2.67 -9.88 -3.15
CA THR A 115 -2.20 -8.65 -3.81
C THR A 115 -1.13 -9.00 -4.84
N ALA A 116 -1.38 -8.63 -6.10
CA ALA A 116 -0.41 -8.73 -7.18
C ALA A 116 0.14 -7.32 -7.49
N GLU A 117 1.43 -7.10 -7.24
CA GLU A 117 2.13 -5.91 -7.74
C GLU A 117 2.48 -6.14 -9.21
N VAL A 118 2.03 -5.24 -10.07
CA VAL A 118 2.26 -5.31 -11.51
C VAL A 118 3.09 -4.10 -11.94
N PHE A 119 4.29 -4.35 -12.45
CA PHE A 119 5.12 -3.33 -13.06
C PHE A 119 4.91 -3.37 -14.58
N ALA A 120 4.49 -2.26 -15.16
CA ALA A 120 4.24 -2.09 -16.59
C ALA A 120 5.13 -0.99 -17.15
N ALA A 121 5.58 -1.12 -18.42
CA ALA A 121 6.37 -0.08 -19.08
C ALA A 121 5.56 1.21 -19.33
N GLN A 122 4.24 1.08 -19.46
CA GLN A 122 3.29 2.17 -19.73
C GLN A 122 2.02 1.95 -18.91
N PRO A 123 1.23 3.02 -18.67
CA PRO A 123 -0.09 2.88 -18.03
C PRO A 123 -0.96 1.89 -18.78
N LEU A 124 -1.59 0.97 -18.06
CA LEU A 124 -2.50 0.00 -18.64
C LEU A 124 -3.87 0.63 -18.89
N SER A 125 -4.46 0.33 -20.03
CA SER A 125 -5.85 0.72 -20.32
C SER A 125 -6.84 -0.11 -19.49
N GLU A 126 -8.07 0.40 -19.29
CA GLU A 126 -9.11 -0.33 -18.54
C GLU A 126 -9.37 -1.75 -19.08
N PRO A 127 -9.45 -1.99 -20.43
CA PRO A 127 -9.62 -3.35 -20.95
C PRO A 127 -8.43 -4.26 -20.62
N GLN A 128 -7.19 -3.72 -20.62
CA GLN A 128 -6.00 -4.49 -20.28
C GLN A 128 -5.96 -4.84 -18.80
N LEU A 129 -6.37 -3.92 -17.92
CA LEU A 129 -6.52 -4.19 -16.48
C LEU A 129 -7.56 -5.27 -16.22
N ALA A 130 -8.71 -5.20 -16.90
CA ALA A 130 -9.77 -6.19 -16.77
C ALA A 130 -9.30 -7.59 -17.21
N ALA A 131 -8.63 -7.69 -18.35
CA ALA A 131 -8.07 -8.94 -18.87
C ALA A 131 -6.99 -9.52 -17.94
N LEU A 132 -6.12 -8.67 -17.40
CA LEU A 132 -5.08 -9.06 -16.45
C LEU A 132 -5.69 -9.61 -15.16
N ASN A 133 -6.67 -8.90 -14.60
CA ASN A 133 -7.39 -9.33 -13.39
C ASN A 133 -8.05 -10.71 -13.59
N GLU A 134 -8.70 -10.91 -14.73
CA GLU A 134 -9.36 -12.19 -15.04
C GLU A 134 -8.35 -13.34 -15.19
N GLN A 135 -7.21 -13.10 -15.85
CA GLN A 135 -6.15 -14.10 -15.98
C GLN A 135 -5.52 -14.45 -14.64
N LEU A 136 -5.23 -13.44 -13.80
CA LEU A 136 -4.68 -13.65 -12.46
C LEU A 136 -5.67 -14.42 -11.58
N ARG A 137 -6.95 -14.09 -11.63
CA ARG A 137 -8.01 -14.79 -10.90
C ARG A 137 -8.11 -16.26 -11.30
N ARG A 138 -8.01 -16.57 -12.60
CA ARG A 138 -8.02 -17.96 -13.09
C ARG A 138 -6.79 -18.75 -12.65
N SER A 139 -5.62 -18.09 -12.62
CA SER A 139 -4.35 -18.76 -12.28
C SER A 139 -4.19 -18.98 -10.78
N ILE A 140 -4.74 -18.12 -9.93
CA ILE A 140 -4.53 -18.15 -8.47
C ILE A 140 -5.73 -18.77 -7.73
N GLY A 141 -6.91 -18.77 -8.35
CA GLY A 141 -8.13 -19.32 -7.74
C GLY A 141 -8.72 -18.47 -6.62
N SER A 142 -8.13 -17.29 -6.36
CA SER A 142 -8.52 -16.34 -5.29
C SER A 142 -8.85 -14.96 -5.88
N ARG A 143 -9.51 -14.12 -5.11
CA ARG A 143 -9.66 -12.70 -5.50
C ARG A 143 -8.30 -12.04 -5.48
N VAL A 144 -7.91 -11.45 -6.62
CA VAL A 144 -6.64 -10.76 -6.77
C VAL A 144 -6.88 -9.26 -6.78
N SER A 145 -6.22 -8.54 -5.89
CA SER A 145 -6.13 -7.08 -5.94
C SER A 145 -4.86 -6.71 -6.70
N VAL A 146 -5.00 -5.97 -7.79
CA VAL A 146 -3.86 -5.58 -8.66
C VAL A 146 -3.45 -4.16 -8.34
N ASP A 147 -2.19 -3.98 -7.93
CA ASP A 147 -1.51 -2.69 -7.77
C ASP A 147 -0.58 -2.47 -8.97
N VAL A 148 -0.92 -1.51 -9.85
CA VAL A 148 -0.14 -1.24 -11.06
C VAL A 148 0.81 -0.08 -10.84
N ARG A 149 2.09 -0.32 -11.10
CA ARG A 149 3.15 0.70 -11.08
C ARG A 149 3.79 0.81 -12.46
N VAL A 150 4.00 2.03 -12.92
CA VAL A 150 4.66 2.29 -14.20
C VAL A 150 6.18 2.35 -13.99
N ASP A 151 6.91 1.46 -14.66
CA ASP A 151 8.37 1.46 -14.73
C ASP A 151 8.84 1.54 -16.17
N PRO A 152 9.21 2.74 -16.67
CA PRO A 152 9.70 2.92 -18.03
C PRO A 152 10.97 2.12 -18.35
N GLY A 153 11.72 1.68 -17.33
CA GLY A 153 12.94 0.89 -17.50
C GLY A 153 12.74 -0.52 -18.04
N LEU A 154 11.46 -0.98 -18.16
CA LEU A 154 11.12 -2.30 -18.69
C LEU A 154 11.14 -2.39 -20.22
N ILE A 155 11.19 -1.26 -20.94
CA ILE A 155 11.08 -1.17 -22.41
C ILE A 155 9.70 -1.63 -22.90
N GLY A 156 9.16 -2.72 -22.35
CA GLY A 156 7.86 -3.31 -22.66
C GLY A 156 7.59 -4.60 -21.89
N GLY A 157 6.33 -5.06 -21.93
CA GLY A 157 5.87 -6.22 -21.17
C GLY A 157 5.50 -5.89 -19.74
N LEU A 158 5.33 -6.93 -18.91
CA LEU A 158 4.86 -6.83 -17.53
C LEU A 158 5.74 -7.68 -16.61
N ILE A 159 5.99 -7.19 -15.42
CA ILE A 159 6.48 -7.98 -14.28
C ILE A 159 5.36 -8.07 -13.26
N ILE A 160 5.02 -9.27 -12.85
CA ILE A 160 3.97 -9.55 -11.87
C ILE A 160 4.62 -10.19 -10.65
N LYS A 161 4.44 -9.57 -9.49
CA LYS A 161 4.92 -10.08 -8.21
C LYS A 161 3.72 -10.41 -7.32
N ILE A 162 3.65 -11.65 -6.85
CA ILE A 162 2.57 -12.17 -6.04
C ILE A 162 3.18 -12.85 -4.81
N GLY A 163 3.20 -12.14 -3.68
CA GLY A 163 3.90 -12.61 -2.49
C GLY A 163 5.38 -12.90 -2.78
N SER A 164 5.81 -14.15 -2.64
CA SER A 164 7.18 -14.60 -2.92
C SER A 164 7.39 -15.04 -4.38
N ARG A 165 6.34 -15.13 -5.18
CA ARG A 165 6.42 -15.51 -6.61
C ARG A 165 6.53 -14.27 -7.48
N MET A 166 7.45 -14.33 -8.46
CA MET A 166 7.63 -13.27 -9.45
C MET A 166 7.60 -13.88 -10.85
N VAL A 167 6.77 -13.32 -11.69
CA VAL A 167 6.67 -13.69 -13.13
C VAL A 167 7.13 -12.50 -13.95
N ASP A 168 8.27 -12.66 -14.60
CA ASP A 168 8.87 -11.62 -15.44
C ASP A 168 8.65 -11.92 -16.91
N GLY A 169 7.74 -11.19 -17.53
CA GLY A 169 7.42 -11.19 -18.95
C GLY A 169 8.01 -10.00 -19.72
N SER A 170 8.95 -9.24 -19.12
CA SER A 170 9.50 -8.03 -19.73
C SER A 170 10.35 -8.32 -20.97
N ILE A 171 10.31 -7.40 -21.93
CA ILE A 171 11.16 -7.46 -23.13
C ILE A 171 12.64 -7.34 -22.72
N LYS A 172 12.96 -6.56 -21.71
CA LYS A 172 14.30 -6.41 -21.16
C LYS A 172 14.91 -7.77 -20.78
N SER A 173 14.19 -8.57 -20.00
CA SER A 173 14.66 -9.89 -19.58
C SER A 173 14.75 -10.90 -20.74
N LYS A 174 13.85 -10.78 -21.73
CA LYS A 174 13.95 -11.61 -22.95
C LYS A 174 15.20 -11.27 -23.76
N LEU A 175 15.52 -9.99 -23.94
CA LEU A 175 16.73 -9.54 -24.63
C LEU A 175 18.00 -9.96 -23.89
N GLN A 176 18.03 -9.84 -22.56
CA GLN A 176 19.17 -10.29 -21.76
C GLN A 176 19.43 -11.81 -21.91
N ARG A 177 18.37 -12.62 -21.89
CA ARG A 177 18.49 -14.07 -22.10
C ARG A 177 19.02 -14.39 -23.52
N LEU A 178 18.55 -13.68 -24.54
CA LEU A 178 19.07 -13.82 -25.91
C LEU A 178 20.54 -13.45 -25.98
N GLN A 179 20.95 -12.34 -25.39
CA GLN A 179 22.34 -11.90 -25.37
C GLN A 179 23.26 -12.91 -24.68
N LEU A 180 22.81 -13.50 -23.56
CA LEU A 180 23.57 -14.54 -22.87
C LEU A 180 23.67 -15.82 -23.71
N ALA A 181 22.59 -16.25 -24.36
CA ALA A 181 22.58 -17.41 -25.25
C ALA A 181 23.54 -17.22 -26.44
N MET A 182 23.57 -16.03 -27.04
CA MET A 182 24.50 -15.72 -28.14
C MET A 182 25.97 -15.71 -27.69
N LYS A 183 26.26 -15.24 -26.45
CA LYS A 183 27.62 -15.26 -25.89
C LYS A 183 28.11 -16.66 -25.52
N SER A 184 27.22 -17.60 -25.25
CA SER A 184 27.59 -18.97 -24.90
C SER A 184 27.85 -19.87 -26.12
N ILE A 185 27.59 -19.38 -27.33
CA ILE A 185 27.80 -20.13 -28.61
C ILE A 185 29.07 -19.62 -29.35
N ALA A 186 29.63 -18.49 -28.90
CA ALA A 186 30.89 -17.93 -29.38
C ALA A 186 32.05 -18.33 -28.47
#